data_4661d1521cfeb6a0a9bea2c7a33c4ee5
#
_entry.id   4661d1521cfeb6a0a9bea2c7a33c4ee5
#
_cell.length_a   1.000
_cell.length_b   1.000
_cell.length_c   1.000
_cell.angle_alpha   90.00
_cell.angle_beta   90.00
_cell.angle_gamma   90.00
#
_symmetry.space_group_name_H-M   'P 1'
#
loop_
_entity.id
_entity.type
_entity.pdbx_description
1 polymer ?
#
loop_
_entity_poly.entity_id
_entity_poly.type
_entity_poly.pdbx_seq_one_letter_code
_entity_poly.pdbx_strand_id
1 'polypeptide(L)'
;MSATAATYVRAGLRHSVLAVAFVFVAACEHGPARVSPGAPPAPLPQPAPQSTASGYGAVPQTGSPEITYVFGWGDLPAAIARPRGGTTQGAAVTLAPSRRLPLPEIAGARDAFTRDRAAILALAGDYRVSFHFMESVGLTEDYKPIRPYHSWATEHVRVLEDTGRFISLQHTLVMFFRNPDGTPSVPMLTKHWRQDWTFEDADLHTFRGDATWARRRADAGEVAGSWSQAVFQVDDSPRYEALGRWEHRGALSVWTSERAWRPLPRREHTMRKDYDVMEGVHRIILTPTGWLHEQNNWKRVAGERAGNRNDPQFVAAEIGLDRYERITSPSLEVADDYWKKTGAYWAIVRRAWADEIAKRERFALRSSVEGKQLFEFHFGYVDKLESGQPFDAADAERHVRATLSRFIHGPQ
;
A
#
# COMPACT_ATOMS: atom_id res chain seq x y z
N MET A 1 7.53 42.06 24.97
CA MET A 1 6.67 40.96 25.41
C MET A 1 6.10 40.30 24.18
N SER A 2 6.47 39.12 23.85
CA SER A 2 5.95 38.17 22.85
C SER A 2 7.04 37.50 22.00
N ALA A 3 7.80 36.59 22.60
CA ALA A 3 8.67 35.66 21.87
C ALA A 3 8.63 34.22 22.44
N THR A 4 7.81 33.99 23.48
CA THR A 4 7.86 32.72 24.25
C THR A 4 6.72 31.76 23.91
N ALA A 5 5.69 32.19 23.20
CA ALA A 5 4.51 31.33 22.87
C ALA A 5 4.71 30.48 21.61
N ALA A 6 5.60 30.85 20.67
CA ALA A 6 5.80 30.15 19.42
C ALA A 6 6.65 28.89 19.55
N THR A 7 7.46 28.78 20.61
CA THR A 7 8.39 27.66 20.80
C THR A 7 7.72 26.41 21.41
N TYR A 8 6.66 26.60 22.19
CA TYR A 8 5.96 25.46 22.83
C TYR A 8 5.03 24.68 21.91
N VAL A 9 4.44 25.33 20.90
CA VAL A 9 3.57 24.66 19.90
C VAL A 9 4.41 23.78 18.95
N ARG A 10 5.66 24.17 18.65
CA ARG A 10 6.55 23.38 17.79
C ARG A 10 7.11 22.10 18.44
N ALA A 11 7.29 22.10 19.75
CA ALA A 11 7.81 20.93 20.47
C ALA A 11 6.76 19.79 20.60
N GLY A 12 5.48 20.15 20.76
CA GLY A 12 4.38 19.16 20.81
C GLY A 12 4.11 18.44 19.49
N LEU A 13 4.33 19.12 18.35
CA LEU A 13 4.12 18.52 17.02
C LEU A 13 5.22 17.51 16.62
N ARG A 14 6.45 17.68 17.14
CA ARG A 14 7.59 16.84 16.78
C ARG A 14 7.46 15.38 17.29
N HIS A 15 6.78 15.14 18.38
CA HIS A 15 6.50 13.77 18.87
C HIS A 15 5.32 13.11 18.17
N SER A 16 4.42 13.90 17.58
CA SER A 16 3.27 13.39 16.85
C SER A 16 3.62 12.86 15.44
N VAL A 17 4.62 13.43 14.77
CA VAL A 17 5.00 13.00 13.41
C VAL A 17 5.66 11.62 13.43
N LEU A 18 6.52 11.33 14.42
CA LEU A 18 7.06 9.96 14.59
C LEU A 18 5.97 8.97 15.02
N ALA A 19 5.01 9.42 15.87
CA ALA A 19 3.91 8.59 16.35
C ALA A 19 2.90 8.24 15.25
N VAL A 20 2.71 9.08 14.19
CA VAL A 20 1.69 8.84 13.17
C VAL A 20 2.21 8.00 12.00
N ALA A 21 3.49 8.01 11.68
CA ALA A 21 4.08 6.88 10.93
C ALA A 21 3.90 5.55 11.70
N PHE A 22 3.82 5.64 13.03
CA PHE A 22 3.50 4.54 13.95
C PHE A 22 2.00 4.30 14.15
N VAL A 23 1.08 5.25 13.93
CA VAL A 23 -0.38 5.04 14.13
C VAL A 23 -0.97 4.02 13.16
N PHE A 24 -0.38 3.81 12.00
CA PHE A 24 -0.63 2.58 11.24
C PHE A 24 -0.07 1.30 11.91
N VAL A 25 0.73 1.42 12.98
CA VAL A 25 1.40 0.32 13.70
C VAL A 25 0.85 0.11 15.12
N ALA A 26 0.28 1.13 15.77
CA ALA A 26 0.02 1.13 17.23
C ALA A 26 -1.40 0.69 17.66
N ALA A 27 -2.17 0.01 16.83
CA ALA A 27 -3.50 -0.50 17.21
C ALA A 27 -3.50 -1.94 17.73
N CYS A 28 -2.38 -2.47 18.24
CA CYS A 28 -2.33 -3.82 18.81
C CYS A 28 -1.34 -3.95 19.97
N GLU A 29 -1.60 -3.30 21.10
CA GLU A 29 -1.11 -3.76 22.40
C GLU A 29 -2.25 -3.81 23.40
N HIS A 30 -2.95 -4.93 23.42
CA HIS A 30 -3.62 -5.44 24.62
C HIS A 30 -3.21 -6.90 24.77
N GLY A 31 -2.40 -7.14 25.79
CA GLY A 31 -1.99 -8.48 26.20
C GLY A 31 -3.18 -9.35 26.64
N PRO A 32 -3.02 -10.66 26.71
CA PRO A 32 -4.13 -11.58 26.98
C PRO A 32 -4.63 -11.39 28.41
N ALA A 33 -5.93 -11.06 28.54
CA ALA A 33 -6.65 -11.10 29.81
C ALA A 33 -6.64 -12.54 30.36
N ARG A 34 -6.22 -12.70 31.62
CA ARG A 34 -6.29 -13.97 32.34
C ARG A 34 -7.76 -14.38 32.46
N VAL A 35 -8.09 -15.54 31.94
CA VAL A 35 -9.38 -16.19 32.14
C VAL A 35 -9.38 -16.85 33.51
N SER A 36 -10.26 -16.44 34.40
CA SER A 36 -10.58 -17.14 35.64
C SER A 36 -11.58 -18.27 35.34
N PRO A 37 -11.46 -19.45 35.96
CA PRO A 37 -12.38 -20.54 35.70
C PRO A 37 -13.66 -20.44 36.58
N GLY A 38 -14.80 -20.65 35.97
CA GLY A 38 -15.96 -21.20 36.66
C GLY A 38 -17.20 -20.32 36.81
N ALA A 39 -18.11 -20.43 35.85
CA ALA A 39 -19.55 -20.39 36.12
C ALA A 39 -20.29 -21.30 35.10
N PRO A 40 -21.35 -22.01 35.50
CA PRO A 40 -22.06 -22.94 34.58
C PRO A 40 -22.87 -22.17 33.52
N PRO A 41 -23.12 -22.76 32.34
CA PRO A 41 -23.78 -22.10 31.22
C PRO A 41 -25.25 -21.80 31.53
N ALA A 42 -25.65 -20.60 31.17
CA ALA A 42 -27.06 -20.18 31.20
C ALA A 42 -27.84 -20.86 30.07
N PRO A 43 -29.18 -21.11 30.25
CA PRO A 43 -30.01 -21.77 29.24
C PRO A 43 -30.15 -20.88 27.99
N LEU A 44 -30.17 -21.54 26.83
CA LEU A 44 -30.31 -20.91 25.50
C LEU A 44 -31.64 -20.16 25.40
N PRO A 45 -31.68 -18.94 24.87
CA PRO A 45 -32.89 -18.21 24.61
C PRO A 45 -33.72 -18.85 23.48
N GLN A 46 -35.02 -18.90 23.66
CA GLN A 46 -35.97 -19.36 22.65
C GLN A 46 -36.02 -18.42 21.44
N PRO A 47 -36.25 -18.90 20.21
CA PRO A 47 -36.31 -18.05 19.03
C PRO A 47 -37.51 -17.11 19.09
N ALA A 48 -37.23 -15.83 18.81
CA ALA A 48 -38.28 -14.80 18.69
C ALA A 48 -39.13 -15.01 17.42
N PRO A 49 -40.41 -14.60 17.41
CA PRO A 49 -41.28 -14.80 16.27
C PRO A 49 -40.80 -14.00 15.03
N GLN A 50 -40.89 -14.64 13.89
CA GLN A 50 -40.52 -14.06 12.60
C GLN A 50 -41.45 -12.88 12.25
N SER A 51 -40.85 -11.69 12.13
CA SER A 51 -41.52 -10.50 11.61
C SER A 51 -41.56 -10.58 10.08
N THR A 52 -42.74 -10.54 9.50
CA THR A 52 -42.97 -10.43 8.06
C THR A 52 -42.50 -9.07 7.56
N ALA A 53 -41.52 -9.09 6.72
CA ALA A 53 -40.96 -7.89 6.10
C ALA A 53 -41.93 -7.29 5.07
N SER A 54 -42.29 -6.05 5.27
CA SER A 54 -42.85 -5.19 4.21
C SER A 54 -42.37 -3.76 4.45
N GLY A 55 -41.79 -3.17 3.42
CA GLY A 55 -41.55 -1.73 3.31
C GLY A 55 -40.10 -1.32 3.38
N TYR A 56 -39.51 -1.02 2.21
CA TYR A 56 -38.33 -0.20 2.11
C TYR A 56 -38.67 1.23 2.57
N GLY A 57 -38.45 1.51 3.83
CA GLY A 57 -38.49 2.87 4.38
C GLY A 57 -37.16 3.57 4.12
N ALA A 58 -37.21 4.82 3.68
CA ALA A 58 -36.02 5.66 3.53
C ALA A 58 -35.26 5.77 4.87
N VAL A 59 -34.00 5.36 4.87
CA VAL A 59 -33.09 5.50 6.02
C VAL A 59 -32.68 6.96 6.14
N PRO A 60 -32.82 7.62 7.32
CA PRO A 60 -32.31 8.98 7.51
C PRO A 60 -30.78 8.99 7.40
N GLN A 61 -30.25 9.78 6.47
CA GLN A 61 -28.80 9.99 6.35
C GLN A 61 -28.31 10.98 7.41
N THR A 62 -28.01 10.50 8.59
CA THR A 62 -27.26 11.26 9.61
C THR A 62 -26.24 10.31 10.26
N GLY A 63 -25.07 10.22 9.64
CA GLY A 63 -23.93 9.43 10.10
C GLY A 63 -23.07 9.01 8.92
N SER A 64 -21.74 9.00 9.07
CA SER A 64 -20.88 8.39 8.08
C SER A 64 -21.35 6.95 7.83
N PRO A 65 -21.49 6.50 6.57
CA PRO A 65 -21.95 5.15 6.30
C PRO A 65 -20.98 4.16 6.95
N GLU A 66 -21.51 3.40 7.91
CA GLU A 66 -20.78 2.26 8.47
C GLU A 66 -20.62 1.23 7.35
N ILE A 67 -19.39 1.01 6.91
CA ILE A 67 -19.12 0.02 5.87
C ILE A 67 -19.32 -1.35 6.50
N THR A 68 -20.39 -2.03 6.13
CA THR A 68 -20.66 -3.40 6.55
C THR A 68 -20.21 -4.34 5.44
N TYR A 69 -19.28 -5.22 5.77
CA TYR A 69 -18.91 -6.32 4.88
C TYR A 69 -19.87 -7.48 5.10
N VAL A 70 -20.58 -7.89 4.06
CA VAL A 70 -21.42 -9.07 4.08
C VAL A 70 -20.66 -10.19 3.41
N PHE A 71 -20.26 -11.19 4.19
CA PHE A 71 -19.57 -12.38 3.70
C PHE A 71 -20.46 -13.60 3.89
N GLY A 72 -20.92 -14.17 2.79
CA GLY A 72 -21.48 -15.50 2.77
C GLY A 72 -22.80 -15.66 3.51
N TRP A 73 -22.97 -16.79 4.09
CA TRP A 73 -24.19 -17.39 4.56
C TRP A 73 -24.66 -16.87 5.94
N GLY A 74 -25.05 -15.64 6.07
CA GLY A 74 -25.72 -15.19 7.31
C GLY A 74 -24.73 -15.05 8.50
N ASP A 75 -25.19 -15.19 9.63
CA ASP A 75 -24.74 -15.04 11.02
C ASP A 75 -23.22 -15.09 11.34
N LEU A 76 -22.41 -14.23 10.71
CA LEU A 76 -21.06 -14.01 11.21
C LEU A 76 -21.14 -13.25 12.54
N PRO A 77 -20.43 -13.71 13.59
CA PRO A 77 -20.35 -12.97 14.84
C PRO A 77 -19.92 -11.52 14.57
N ALA A 78 -20.60 -10.55 15.18
CA ALA A 78 -20.32 -9.12 15.00
C ALA A 78 -18.84 -8.76 15.19
N ALA A 79 -18.10 -9.54 16.00
CA ALA A 79 -16.66 -9.42 16.19
C ALA A 79 -15.84 -9.71 14.92
N ILE A 80 -16.36 -10.55 14.00
CA ILE A 80 -15.68 -10.89 12.72
C ILE A 80 -16.15 -9.95 11.60
N ALA A 81 -17.40 -9.48 11.66
CA ALA A 81 -17.98 -8.59 10.65
C ALA A 81 -17.36 -7.19 10.64
N ARG A 82 -16.85 -6.69 11.78
CA ARG A 82 -16.21 -5.37 11.84
C ARG A 82 -14.79 -5.45 11.27
N PRO A 83 -14.42 -4.59 10.31
CA PRO A 83 -13.06 -4.55 9.79
C PRO A 83 -12.06 -4.13 10.87
N ARG A 84 -10.83 -4.62 10.78
CA ARG A 84 -9.67 -4.10 11.49
C ARG A 84 -9.01 -2.99 10.65
N GLY A 85 -8.22 -2.15 11.25
CA GLY A 85 -7.52 -1.05 10.57
C GLY A 85 -7.65 0.26 11.35
N GLY A 86 -7.33 1.37 10.72
CA GLY A 86 -7.33 2.67 11.38
C GLY A 86 -8.72 3.09 11.88
N THR A 87 -8.77 3.55 13.13
CA THR A 87 -9.99 4.07 13.78
C THR A 87 -10.16 5.59 13.59
N THR A 88 -9.11 6.27 13.10
CA THR A 88 -9.14 7.70 12.81
C THR A 88 -9.99 7.98 11.58
N GLN A 89 -10.67 9.13 11.58
CA GLN A 89 -11.46 9.59 10.46
C GLN A 89 -10.69 10.66 9.68
N GLY A 90 -10.73 10.56 8.34
CA GLY A 90 -10.25 11.60 7.46
C GLY A 90 -11.17 12.82 7.45
N ALA A 91 -10.62 13.97 7.10
CA ALA A 91 -11.42 15.15 6.78
C ALA A 91 -12.32 14.88 5.57
N ALA A 92 -13.40 15.64 5.44
CA ALA A 92 -14.29 15.54 4.28
C ALA A 92 -13.54 15.86 2.99
N VAL A 93 -13.81 15.10 1.93
CA VAL A 93 -13.26 15.32 0.59
C VAL A 93 -14.36 15.60 -0.41
N THR A 94 -14.07 16.40 -1.45
CA THR A 94 -14.95 16.56 -2.61
C THR A 94 -14.40 15.72 -3.76
N LEU A 95 -15.21 14.76 -4.22
CA LEU A 95 -14.84 13.93 -5.37
C LEU A 95 -14.85 14.77 -6.65
N ALA A 96 -13.89 14.49 -7.53
CA ALA A 96 -13.91 15.04 -8.88
C ALA A 96 -15.07 14.44 -9.70
N PRO A 97 -15.60 15.16 -10.71
CA PRO A 97 -16.58 14.61 -11.62
C PRO A 97 -16.07 13.34 -12.31
N SER A 98 -16.99 12.39 -12.51
CA SER A 98 -16.67 11.17 -13.25
C SER A 98 -16.28 11.49 -14.69
N ARG A 99 -15.29 10.79 -15.21
CA ARG A 99 -14.82 10.91 -16.59
C ARG A 99 -15.42 9.80 -17.45
N ARG A 100 -15.70 10.12 -18.71
CA ARG A 100 -16.13 9.10 -19.67
C ARG A 100 -14.95 8.19 -20.03
N LEU A 101 -15.19 6.89 -20.07
CA LEU A 101 -14.24 5.89 -20.55
C LEU A 101 -14.60 5.41 -21.97
N PRO A 102 -13.61 5.06 -22.82
CA PRO A 102 -12.17 5.23 -22.56
C PRO A 102 -11.80 6.71 -22.47
N LEU A 103 -10.71 7.00 -21.76
CA LEU A 103 -10.20 8.38 -21.69
C LEU A 103 -9.82 8.86 -23.10
N PRO A 104 -9.96 10.18 -23.42
CA PRO A 104 -9.64 10.71 -24.75
C PRO A 104 -8.24 10.34 -25.23
N GLU A 105 -7.25 10.34 -24.33
CA GLU A 105 -5.86 10.02 -24.61
C GLU A 105 -5.68 8.54 -25.01
N ILE A 106 -6.49 7.66 -24.46
CA ILE A 106 -6.52 6.22 -24.77
C ILE A 106 -7.30 5.99 -26.07
N ALA A 107 -8.46 6.63 -26.22
CA ALA A 107 -9.33 6.49 -27.40
C ALA A 107 -8.66 7.01 -28.66
N GLY A 108 -7.89 8.10 -28.57
CA GLY A 108 -7.18 8.72 -29.69
C GLY A 108 -5.83 8.10 -30.03
N ALA A 109 -5.32 7.18 -29.22
CA ALA A 109 -4.01 6.57 -29.44
C ALA A 109 -4.02 5.62 -30.66
N ARG A 110 -2.95 5.71 -31.46
CA ARG A 110 -2.87 4.99 -32.75
C ARG A 110 -2.41 3.54 -32.62
N ASP A 111 -1.68 3.21 -31.57
CA ASP A 111 -1.08 1.89 -31.33
C ASP A 111 -1.23 1.46 -29.86
N ALA A 112 -0.92 0.21 -29.56
CA ALA A 112 -1.04 -0.38 -28.22
C ALA A 112 -0.11 0.30 -27.22
N PHE A 113 1.16 0.52 -27.57
CA PHE A 113 2.14 1.15 -26.70
C PHE A 113 1.68 2.54 -26.22
N THR A 114 1.19 3.37 -27.15
CA THR A 114 0.68 4.71 -26.83
C THR A 114 -0.56 4.66 -25.92
N ARG A 115 -1.46 3.67 -26.13
CA ARG A 115 -2.63 3.44 -25.27
C ARG A 115 -2.22 3.03 -23.85
N ASP A 116 -1.33 2.08 -23.74
CA ASP A 116 -0.82 1.57 -22.47
C ASP A 116 -0.15 2.70 -21.67
N ARG A 117 0.73 3.44 -22.33
CA ARG A 117 1.39 4.59 -21.76
C ARG A 117 0.40 5.65 -21.26
N ALA A 118 -0.63 5.98 -22.03
CA ALA A 118 -1.68 6.91 -21.62
C ALA A 118 -2.44 6.38 -20.39
N ALA A 119 -2.69 5.07 -20.31
CA ALA A 119 -3.33 4.45 -19.16
C ALA A 119 -2.46 4.52 -17.90
N ILE A 120 -1.13 4.30 -18.01
CA ILE A 120 -0.20 4.43 -16.88
C ILE A 120 -0.16 5.89 -16.39
N LEU A 121 -0.01 6.86 -17.29
CA LEU A 121 0.01 8.28 -16.92
C LEU A 121 -1.31 8.76 -16.30
N ALA A 122 -2.44 8.13 -16.66
CA ALA A 122 -3.75 8.41 -16.06
C ALA A 122 -3.85 8.02 -14.57
N LEU A 123 -2.90 7.26 -14.03
CA LEU A 123 -2.83 6.91 -12.61
C LEU A 123 -2.32 8.08 -11.74
N ALA A 124 -1.70 9.10 -12.34
CA ALA A 124 -1.27 10.29 -11.61
C ALA A 124 -2.43 11.21 -11.26
N GLY A 125 -2.35 11.92 -10.13
CA GLY A 125 -3.37 12.88 -9.65
C GLY A 125 -3.56 12.86 -8.15
N ASP A 126 -4.62 13.52 -7.69
CA ASP A 126 -5.01 13.62 -6.29
C ASP A 126 -6.17 12.68 -5.99
N TYR A 127 -6.04 11.91 -4.92
CA TYR A 127 -6.98 10.83 -4.64
C TYR A 127 -7.39 10.77 -3.16
N ARG A 128 -8.66 10.42 -2.94
CA ARG A 128 -9.09 9.65 -1.79
C ARG A 128 -8.82 8.18 -2.09
N VAL A 129 -8.16 7.48 -1.17
CA VAL A 129 -7.84 6.06 -1.33
C VAL A 129 -8.50 5.25 -0.24
N SER A 130 -9.09 4.12 -0.58
CA SER A 130 -9.53 3.11 0.39
C SER A 130 -8.86 1.77 0.10
N PHE A 131 -8.36 1.15 1.17
CA PHE A 131 -7.66 -0.13 1.15
C PHE A 131 -8.54 -1.18 1.83
N HIS A 132 -8.94 -2.22 1.09
CA HIS A 132 -9.78 -3.29 1.58
C HIS A 132 -9.11 -4.62 1.32
N PHE A 133 -8.95 -5.44 2.38
CA PHE A 133 -8.37 -6.77 2.25
C PHE A 133 -9.18 -7.78 3.06
N MET A 134 -9.45 -8.92 2.43
CA MET A 134 -10.30 -9.94 3.00
C MET A 134 -9.81 -11.33 2.60
N GLU A 135 -9.68 -12.23 3.58
CA GLU A 135 -9.52 -13.65 3.28
C GLU A 135 -10.84 -14.21 2.75
N SER A 136 -10.81 -14.81 1.56
CA SER A 136 -12.00 -15.33 0.88
C SER A 136 -12.16 -16.84 1.02
N VAL A 137 -11.06 -17.57 1.22
CA VAL A 137 -11.04 -19.03 1.35
C VAL A 137 -9.97 -19.43 2.35
N GLY A 138 -10.30 -20.30 3.30
CA GLY A 138 -9.34 -21.03 4.12
C GLY A 138 -9.01 -22.38 3.50
N LEU A 139 -7.76 -22.82 3.57
CA LEU A 139 -7.24 -24.00 2.90
C LEU A 139 -6.61 -25.03 3.85
N THR A 140 -6.63 -24.78 5.15
CA THR A 140 -6.13 -25.69 6.19
C THR A 140 -7.27 -26.15 7.11
N GLU A 141 -7.16 -27.34 7.71
CA GLU A 141 -8.18 -27.88 8.63
C GLU A 141 -8.44 -26.96 9.82
N ASP A 142 -7.38 -26.39 10.38
CA ASP A 142 -7.46 -25.46 11.52
C ASP A 142 -7.63 -23.99 11.11
N TYR A 143 -8.05 -23.72 9.88
CA TYR A 143 -8.20 -22.37 9.40
C TYR A 143 -9.13 -21.55 10.28
N LYS A 144 -8.61 -20.38 10.72
CA LYS A 144 -9.38 -19.38 11.43
C LYS A 144 -9.33 -18.07 10.63
N PRO A 145 -10.48 -17.60 10.14
CA PRO A 145 -10.55 -16.36 9.39
C PRO A 145 -10.13 -15.18 10.28
N ILE A 146 -9.34 -14.29 9.72
CA ILE A 146 -9.07 -12.99 10.36
C ILE A 146 -10.08 -11.96 9.89
N ARG A 147 -10.36 -10.98 10.75
CA ARG A 147 -11.25 -9.87 10.38
C ARG A 147 -10.71 -9.17 9.13
N PRO A 148 -11.58 -8.75 8.19
CA PRO A 148 -11.18 -7.94 7.06
C PRO A 148 -10.41 -6.71 7.51
N TYR A 149 -9.49 -6.25 6.67
CA TYR A 149 -8.75 -5.01 6.90
C TYR A 149 -9.37 -3.89 6.06
N HIS A 150 -9.62 -2.76 6.68
CA HIS A 150 -9.99 -1.53 6.01
C HIS A 150 -9.14 -0.37 6.50
N SER A 151 -8.66 0.43 5.57
CA SER A 151 -7.94 1.67 5.86
C SER A 151 -8.24 2.69 4.77
N TRP A 152 -7.82 3.94 4.98
CA TRP A 152 -8.02 5.02 4.03
C TRP A 152 -6.78 5.91 3.98
N ALA A 153 -6.69 6.69 2.91
CA ALA A 153 -5.67 7.74 2.75
C ALA A 153 -6.21 8.86 1.86
N THR A 154 -5.54 10.00 1.89
CA THR A 154 -5.49 10.94 0.78
C THR A 154 -4.07 10.94 0.23
N GLU A 155 -3.92 10.75 -1.09
CA GLU A 155 -2.63 10.60 -1.75
C GLU A 155 -2.51 11.52 -2.96
N HIS A 156 -1.36 12.17 -3.06
CA HIS A 156 -0.90 12.81 -4.29
C HIS A 156 0.01 11.83 -5.05
N VAL A 157 -0.34 11.52 -6.30
CA VAL A 157 0.44 10.66 -7.19
C VAL A 157 1.04 11.49 -8.31
N ARG A 158 2.36 11.64 -8.32
CA ARG A 158 3.09 12.42 -9.32
C ARG A 158 3.88 11.54 -10.27
N VAL A 159 4.02 12.01 -11.50
CA VAL A 159 5.02 11.48 -12.43
C VAL A 159 6.38 12.02 -12.01
N LEU A 160 7.31 11.12 -11.65
CA LEU A 160 8.70 11.48 -11.36
C LEU A 160 9.55 11.53 -12.61
N GLU A 161 9.31 10.57 -13.50
CA GLU A 161 10.07 10.38 -14.73
C GLU A 161 9.18 9.78 -15.81
N ASP A 162 9.40 10.21 -17.04
CA ASP A 162 8.72 9.70 -18.22
C ASP A 162 9.69 9.82 -19.41
N THR A 163 10.29 8.70 -19.79
CA THR A 163 11.17 8.60 -20.98
C THR A 163 10.48 7.90 -22.16
N GLY A 164 9.16 7.71 -22.07
CA GLY A 164 8.36 6.97 -23.04
C GLY A 164 8.29 5.48 -22.72
N ARG A 165 9.39 4.77 -22.70
CA ARG A 165 9.47 3.33 -22.36
C ARG A 165 9.63 3.06 -20.86
N PHE A 166 9.88 4.07 -20.07
CA PHE A 166 9.95 4.03 -18.61
C PHE A 166 9.12 5.17 -18.02
N ILE A 167 8.28 4.85 -17.04
CA ILE A 167 7.45 5.80 -16.30
C ILE A 167 7.56 5.47 -14.82
N SER A 168 7.89 6.48 -14.00
CA SER A 168 7.94 6.35 -12.55
C SER A 168 6.87 7.21 -11.90
N LEU A 169 6.04 6.61 -11.04
CA LEU A 169 4.97 7.28 -10.30
C LEU A 169 5.23 7.21 -8.81
N GLN A 170 5.33 8.36 -8.15
CA GLN A 170 5.50 8.47 -6.71
C GLN A 170 4.19 8.82 -6.02
N HIS A 171 3.83 8.02 -5.05
CA HIS A 171 2.74 8.27 -4.13
C HIS A 171 3.23 9.03 -2.91
N THR A 172 2.50 10.06 -2.50
CA THR A 172 2.77 10.84 -1.29
C THR A 172 1.48 10.91 -0.47
N LEU A 173 1.51 10.44 0.75
CA LEU A 173 0.41 10.62 1.69
C LEU A 173 0.32 12.09 2.08
N VAL A 174 -0.88 12.64 1.99
CA VAL A 174 -1.24 13.97 2.46
C VAL A 174 -2.49 13.82 3.31
N MET A 175 -2.30 13.46 4.58
CA MET A 175 -3.39 13.03 5.45
C MET A 175 -3.96 14.20 6.25
N PHE A 176 -5.23 14.49 6.02
CA PHE A 176 -6.01 15.41 6.85
C PHE A 176 -6.91 14.61 7.77
N PHE A 177 -6.69 14.71 9.06
CA PHE A 177 -7.52 14.06 10.05
C PHE A 177 -8.65 14.98 10.49
N ARG A 178 -9.75 14.42 10.97
CA ARG A 178 -10.82 15.20 11.57
C ARG A 178 -10.50 15.47 13.04
N ASN A 179 -10.38 16.75 13.40
CA ASN A 179 -10.26 17.18 14.78
C ASN A 179 -11.57 16.95 15.56
N PRO A 180 -11.55 16.95 16.91
CA PRO A 180 -12.76 16.81 17.73
C PRO A 180 -13.85 17.86 17.46
N ASP A 181 -13.47 19.07 17.03
CA ASP A 181 -14.38 20.14 16.64
C ASP A 181 -14.92 20.02 15.21
N GLY A 182 -14.55 18.95 14.49
CA GLY A 182 -14.96 18.66 13.12
C GLY A 182 -14.10 19.32 12.04
N THR A 183 -13.16 20.19 12.41
CA THR A 183 -12.24 20.85 11.46
C THR A 183 -11.17 19.89 10.93
N PRO A 184 -10.60 20.11 9.74
CA PRO A 184 -9.44 19.35 9.28
C PRO A 184 -8.19 19.73 10.09
N SER A 185 -7.34 18.72 10.35
CA SER A 185 -6.01 18.94 10.93
C SER A 185 -5.07 19.66 9.97
N VAL A 186 -3.91 20.11 10.46
CA VAL A 186 -2.74 20.38 9.61
C VAL A 186 -2.42 19.08 8.84
N PRO A 187 -2.10 19.13 7.56
CA PRO A 187 -1.77 17.93 6.80
C PRO A 187 -0.50 17.26 7.32
N MET A 188 -0.56 15.94 7.48
CA MET A 188 0.60 15.11 7.68
C MET A 188 1.07 14.60 6.32
N LEU A 189 2.34 14.82 6.01
CA LEU A 189 2.95 14.43 4.75
C LEU A 189 3.93 13.28 4.97
N THR A 190 3.89 12.31 4.08
CA THR A 190 4.84 11.20 4.11
C THR A 190 5.00 10.62 2.71
N LYS A 191 6.26 10.52 2.23
CA LYS A 191 6.53 9.71 1.04
C LYS A 191 5.98 8.31 1.27
N HIS A 192 5.18 7.83 0.34
CA HIS A 192 4.60 6.50 0.36
C HIS A 192 5.31 5.60 -0.66
N TRP A 193 4.64 4.64 -1.23
CA TRP A 193 5.20 3.71 -2.19
C TRP A 193 5.44 4.38 -3.56
N ARG A 194 6.27 3.73 -4.38
CA ARG A 194 6.56 4.13 -5.75
C ARG A 194 6.30 2.95 -6.67
N GLN A 195 5.85 3.22 -7.89
CA GLN A 195 5.71 2.24 -8.94
C GLN A 195 6.44 2.71 -10.19
N ASP A 196 7.31 1.85 -10.70
CA ASP A 196 8.04 2.05 -11.95
C ASP A 196 7.49 1.09 -12.99
N TRP A 197 7.26 1.62 -14.17
CA TRP A 197 6.72 0.91 -15.30
C TRP A 197 7.73 0.90 -16.43
N THR A 198 8.11 -0.30 -16.91
CA THR A 198 9.09 -0.44 -18.01
C THR A 198 8.48 -1.26 -19.14
N PHE A 199 8.51 -0.72 -20.35
CA PHE A 199 8.00 -1.40 -21.54
C PHE A 199 9.02 -2.42 -22.06
N GLU A 200 8.55 -3.68 -22.25
CA GLU A 200 9.36 -4.82 -22.71
C GLU A 200 10.62 -5.01 -21.86
N ASP A 201 10.43 -5.06 -20.56
CA ASP A 201 11.49 -5.25 -19.59
C ASP A 201 11.94 -6.70 -19.55
N ALA A 202 13.18 -6.93 -19.95
CA ALA A 202 13.79 -8.25 -19.94
C ALA A 202 14.61 -8.55 -18.67
N ASP A 203 14.72 -7.60 -17.73
CA ASP A 203 15.62 -7.70 -16.59
C ASP A 203 14.93 -7.37 -15.26
N LEU A 204 14.16 -8.31 -14.77
CA LEU A 204 13.34 -8.14 -13.58
C LEU A 204 14.07 -8.55 -12.30
N HIS A 205 13.70 -7.92 -11.17
CA HIS A 205 14.18 -8.28 -9.83
C HIS A 205 13.03 -8.79 -8.97
N THR A 206 12.81 -10.09 -9.00
CA THR A 206 11.66 -10.75 -8.40
C THR A 206 11.92 -11.17 -6.95
N PHE A 207 10.94 -11.00 -6.09
CA PHE A 207 10.98 -11.48 -4.70
C PHE A 207 10.97 -13.02 -4.65
N ARG A 208 11.78 -13.62 -3.77
CA ARG A 208 11.97 -15.09 -3.66
C ARG A 208 11.66 -15.66 -2.27
N GLY A 209 11.08 -14.86 -1.38
CA GLY A 209 10.94 -15.22 0.04
C GLY A 209 12.15 -14.79 0.86
N ASP A 210 12.06 -14.91 2.20
CA ASP A 210 13.15 -14.63 3.16
C ASP A 210 13.86 -13.31 2.92
N ALA A 211 13.06 -12.24 2.70
CA ALA A 211 13.57 -10.92 2.37
C ALA A 211 14.61 -10.89 1.24
N THR A 212 14.52 -11.79 0.28
CA THR A 212 15.46 -12.00 -0.81
C THR A 212 14.85 -11.67 -2.17
N TRP A 213 15.63 -11.00 -3.02
CA TRP A 213 15.33 -10.71 -4.41
C TRP A 213 16.38 -11.34 -5.32
N ALA A 214 15.93 -11.80 -6.48
CA ALA A 214 16.82 -12.37 -7.49
C ALA A 214 16.48 -11.83 -8.87
N ARG A 215 17.50 -11.63 -9.66
CA ARG A 215 17.40 -11.25 -11.06
C ARG A 215 16.75 -12.38 -11.86
N ARG A 216 15.78 -12.02 -12.68
CA ARG A 216 15.13 -12.91 -13.64
C ARG A 216 15.25 -12.28 -15.02
N ARG A 217 15.88 -12.99 -15.95
CA ARG A 217 15.92 -12.58 -17.35
C ARG A 217 14.76 -13.22 -18.08
N ALA A 218 13.92 -12.38 -18.67
CA ALA A 218 12.83 -12.80 -19.53
C ALA A 218 13.27 -12.81 -21.01
N ASP A 219 12.74 -13.71 -21.81
CA ASP A 219 13.06 -13.74 -23.24
C ASP A 219 12.23 -12.72 -24.04
N ALA A 220 12.63 -12.45 -25.28
CA ALA A 220 12.00 -11.46 -26.15
C ALA A 220 10.52 -11.79 -26.44
N GLY A 221 10.13 -13.06 -26.51
CA GLY A 221 8.75 -13.49 -26.73
C GLY A 221 7.88 -13.25 -25.50
N GLU A 222 8.43 -13.43 -24.31
CA GLU A 222 7.77 -13.20 -23.05
C GLU A 222 7.44 -11.71 -22.84
N VAL A 223 8.42 -10.82 -23.13
CA VAL A 223 8.27 -9.39 -22.88
C VAL A 223 7.57 -8.61 -24.00
N ALA A 224 7.50 -9.15 -25.21
CA ALA A 224 6.94 -8.41 -26.35
C ALA A 224 5.55 -7.82 -26.05
N GLY A 225 5.41 -6.49 -26.12
CA GLY A 225 4.17 -5.76 -25.84
C GLY A 225 3.72 -5.80 -24.37
N SER A 226 4.61 -6.13 -23.43
CA SER A 226 4.30 -6.09 -22.00
C SER A 226 4.85 -4.83 -21.33
N TRP A 227 4.33 -4.55 -20.14
CA TRP A 227 4.90 -3.59 -19.18
C TRP A 227 5.20 -4.30 -17.88
N SER A 228 6.43 -4.19 -17.36
CA SER A 228 6.67 -4.56 -15.96
C SER A 228 6.15 -3.48 -15.03
N GLN A 229 5.73 -3.88 -13.82
CA GLN A 229 5.50 -3.00 -12.70
C GLN A 229 6.44 -3.40 -11.58
N ALA A 230 7.43 -2.57 -11.29
CA ALA A 230 8.28 -2.67 -10.12
C ALA A 230 7.72 -1.78 -9.01
N VAL A 231 7.44 -2.36 -7.85
CA VAL A 231 6.89 -1.66 -6.69
C VAL A 231 7.97 -1.52 -5.63
N PHE A 232 8.11 -0.31 -5.09
CA PHE A 232 9.08 0.06 -4.08
C PHE A 232 8.39 0.54 -2.81
N GLN A 233 9.00 0.30 -1.67
CA GLN A 233 8.50 0.70 -0.36
C GLN A 233 8.73 2.20 -0.09
N VAL A 234 8.33 2.66 1.08
CA VAL A 234 8.46 4.08 1.50
C VAL A 234 9.91 4.57 1.51
N ASP A 235 10.88 3.69 1.60
CA ASP A 235 12.33 3.94 1.61
C ASP A 235 13.02 3.59 0.27
N ASP A 236 12.22 3.43 -0.78
CA ASP A 236 12.65 2.98 -2.12
C ASP A 236 13.31 1.59 -2.16
N SER A 237 13.27 0.81 -1.09
CA SER A 237 13.66 -0.60 -1.17
C SER A 237 12.69 -1.37 -2.07
N PRO A 238 13.17 -2.35 -2.86
CA PRO A 238 12.31 -3.12 -3.73
C PRO A 238 11.30 -3.92 -2.92
N ARG A 239 10.09 -4.04 -3.43
CA ARG A 239 9.04 -4.86 -2.85
C ARG A 239 8.75 -6.08 -3.71
N TYR A 240 8.29 -5.87 -4.92
CA TYR A 240 8.07 -6.92 -5.93
C TYR A 240 8.09 -6.31 -7.32
N GLU A 241 8.31 -7.14 -8.31
CA GLU A 241 8.23 -6.80 -9.72
C GLU A 241 7.56 -7.93 -10.49
N ALA A 242 6.73 -7.58 -11.46
CA ALA A 242 6.01 -8.51 -12.30
C ALA A 242 5.80 -7.95 -13.71
N LEU A 243 5.89 -8.80 -14.72
CA LEU A 243 5.42 -8.50 -16.07
C LEU A 243 3.90 -8.53 -16.12
N GLY A 244 3.32 -7.77 -17.03
CA GLY A 244 1.90 -7.79 -17.30
C GLY A 244 1.57 -7.11 -18.62
N ARG A 245 0.30 -7.18 -18.99
CA ARG A 245 -0.20 -6.64 -20.26
C ARG A 245 -1.41 -5.78 -20.03
N TRP A 246 -1.50 -4.69 -20.76
CA TRP A 246 -2.71 -3.91 -20.86
C TRP A 246 -3.68 -4.53 -21.87
N GLU A 247 -4.94 -4.50 -21.53
CA GLU A 247 -6.06 -4.78 -22.44
C GLU A 247 -6.96 -3.56 -22.48
N HIS A 248 -7.34 -3.16 -23.71
CA HIS A 248 -8.26 -2.05 -23.97
C HIS A 248 -9.42 -2.55 -24.80
N ARG A 249 -10.63 -2.63 -24.21
CA ARG A 249 -11.86 -3.11 -24.88
C ARG A 249 -13.02 -2.18 -24.55
N GLY A 250 -13.40 -1.31 -25.46
CA GLY A 250 -14.44 -0.32 -25.22
C GLY A 250 -14.09 0.60 -24.06
N ALA A 251 -14.88 0.59 -23.00
CA ALA A 251 -14.63 1.37 -21.78
C ALA A 251 -13.59 0.73 -20.84
N LEU A 252 -13.25 -0.54 -21.04
CA LEU A 252 -12.32 -1.26 -20.19
C LEU A 252 -10.88 -0.93 -20.58
N SER A 253 -10.07 -0.52 -19.60
CA SER A 253 -8.61 -0.48 -19.66
C SER A 253 -8.08 -1.14 -18.41
N VAL A 254 -7.43 -2.29 -18.56
CA VAL A 254 -6.92 -3.10 -17.45
C VAL A 254 -5.54 -3.63 -17.77
N TRP A 255 -4.61 -3.44 -16.83
CA TRP A 255 -3.34 -4.15 -16.80
C TRP A 255 -3.47 -5.36 -15.87
N THR A 256 -3.01 -6.52 -16.33
CA THR A 256 -3.00 -7.76 -15.53
C THR A 256 -1.58 -8.29 -15.48
N SER A 257 -1.07 -8.50 -14.25
CA SER A 257 0.26 -9.07 -14.05
C SER A 257 0.28 -10.59 -14.28
N GLU A 258 1.46 -11.11 -14.55
CA GLU A 258 1.76 -12.51 -14.25
C GLU A 258 1.58 -12.81 -12.75
N ARG A 259 1.63 -14.08 -12.38
CA ARG A 259 1.67 -14.50 -10.96
C ARG A 259 3.04 -14.20 -10.38
N ALA A 260 3.09 -13.38 -9.34
CA ALA A 260 4.31 -12.95 -8.68
C ALA A 260 4.28 -13.20 -7.17
N TRP A 261 5.46 -13.35 -6.59
CA TRP A 261 5.64 -13.37 -5.14
C TRP A 261 5.92 -11.98 -4.62
N ARG A 262 5.44 -11.72 -3.41
CA ARG A 262 5.73 -10.47 -2.70
C ARG A 262 5.85 -10.71 -1.20
N PRO A 263 6.63 -9.86 -0.49
CA PRO A 263 6.74 -9.93 0.96
C PRO A 263 5.41 -9.62 1.64
N LEU A 264 5.22 -10.14 2.84
CA LEU A 264 4.05 -9.87 3.67
C LEU A 264 3.93 -8.36 3.93
N PRO A 265 2.75 -7.78 3.72
CA PRO A 265 2.51 -6.40 4.13
C PRO A 265 2.48 -6.28 5.65
N ARG A 266 2.73 -5.08 6.17
CA ARG A 266 2.72 -4.83 7.62
C ARG A 266 1.45 -5.28 8.32
N ARG A 267 0.29 -5.10 7.69
CA ARG A 267 -1.01 -5.52 8.24
C ARG A 267 -1.09 -7.02 8.54
N GLU A 268 -0.21 -7.84 7.96
CA GLU A 268 -0.19 -9.29 8.11
C GLU A 268 0.83 -9.77 9.16
N HIS A 269 2.01 -9.18 9.21
CA HIS A 269 3.07 -9.58 10.15
C HIS A 269 2.63 -9.67 11.62
N THR A 270 1.67 -8.83 12.03
CA THR A 270 1.15 -8.80 13.39
C THR A 270 -0.01 -9.76 13.62
N MET A 271 -0.64 -10.26 12.54
CA MET A 271 -1.87 -11.02 12.61
C MET A 271 -1.70 -12.52 12.33
N ARG A 272 -0.83 -12.86 11.37
CA ARG A 272 -0.57 -14.25 10.96
C ARG A 272 0.92 -14.51 10.89
N LYS A 273 1.31 -15.71 11.35
CA LYS A 273 2.72 -16.19 11.32
C LYS A 273 2.83 -17.57 10.67
N ASP A 274 1.77 -18.02 10.02
CA ASP A 274 1.64 -19.36 9.46
C ASP A 274 1.91 -19.42 7.96
N TYR A 275 2.30 -18.32 7.35
CA TYR A 275 2.73 -18.25 5.95
C TYR A 275 3.85 -17.21 5.77
N ASP A 276 4.56 -17.25 4.63
CA ASP A 276 5.80 -16.50 4.42
C ASP A 276 5.75 -15.57 3.21
N VAL A 277 4.92 -15.88 2.23
CA VAL A 277 4.85 -15.20 0.95
C VAL A 277 3.40 -14.99 0.53
N MET A 278 3.11 -13.83 -0.03
CA MET A 278 1.88 -13.64 -0.81
C MET A 278 2.20 -13.90 -2.28
N GLU A 279 1.59 -14.94 -2.82
CA GLU A 279 1.65 -15.27 -4.25
C GLU A 279 0.37 -14.79 -4.92
N GLY A 280 0.45 -13.98 -5.96
CA GLY A 280 -0.79 -13.43 -6.52
C GLY A 280 -0.66 -12.78 -7.89
N VAL A 281 -1.83 -12.41 -8.40
CA VAL A 281 -2.02 -11.64 -9.64
C VAL A 281 -2.55 -10.27 -9.25
N HIS A 282 -2.03 -9.24 -9.91
CA HIS A 282 -2.43 -7.85 -9.73
C HIS A 282 -3.13 -7.33 -10.97
N ARG A 283 -4.13 -6.49 -10.78
CA ARG A 283 -4.78 -5.75 -11.86
C ARG A 283 -4.83 -4.27 -11.53
N ILE A 284 -4.50 -3.45 -12.50
CA ILE A 284 -4.74 -2.00 -12.46
C ILE A 284 -5.86 -1.71 -13.45
N ILE A 285 -6.96 -1.18 -12.96
CA ILE A 285 -8.19 -0.98 -13.74
C ILE A 285 -8.55 0.49 -13.71
N LEU A 286 -8.65 1.14 -14.89
CA LEU A 286 -9.14 2.51 -14.96
C LEU A 286 -10.64 2.53 -14.71
N THR A 287 -11.10 3.48 -13.90
CA THR A 287 -12.52 3.69 -13.58
C THR A 287 -12.93 5.11 -13.92
N PRO A 288 -14.25 5.41 -14.06
CA PRO A 288 -14.71 6.78 -14.29
C PRO A 288 -14.27 7.77 -13.21
N THR A 289 -14.06 7.31 -11.99
CA THR A 289 -13.67 8.15 -10.84
C THR A 289 -12.17 8.16 -10.57
N GLY A 290 -11.38 7.30 -11.23
CA GLY A 290 -9.94 7.17 -10.99
C GLY A 290 -9.39 5.82 -11.44
N TRP A 291 -8.96 4.98 -10.50
CA TRP A 291 -8.48 3.63 -10.79
C TRP A 291 -8.58 2.69 -9.58
N LEU A 292 -8.51 1.41 -9.86
CA LEU A 292 -8.56 0.34 -8.87
C LEU A 292 -7.32 -0.53 -9.01
N HIS A 293 -6.65 -0.83 -7.90
CA HIS A 293 -5.67 -1.90 -7.79
C HIS A 293 -6.36 -3.12 -7.16
N GLU A 294 -6.66 -4.09 -7.97
CA GLU A 294 -7.21 -5.37 -7.53
C GLU A 294 -6.06 -6.36 -7.30
N GLN A 295 -6.14 -7.12 -6.23
CA GLN A 295 -5.13 -8.09 -5.82
C GLN A 295 -5.82 -9.42 -5.52
N ASN A 296 -5.40 -10.47 -6.20
CA ASN A 296 -5.86 -11.84 -5.93
C ASN A 296 -4.67 -12.65 -5.41
N ASN A 297 -4.64 -12.89 -4.11
CA ASN A 297 -3.49 -13.38 -3.39
C ASN A 297 -3.73 -14.74 -2.77
N TRP A 298 -2.70 -15.58 -2.79
CA TRP A 298 -2.60 -16.80 -2.02
C TRP A 298 -1.55 -16.64 -0.92
N LYS A 299 -1.90 -16.94 0.32
CA LYS A 299 -0.99 -16.95 1.47
C LYS A 299 -0.22 -18.25 1.47
N ARG A 300 1.04 -18.21 1.03
CA ARG A 300 1.87 -19.36 0.76
C ARG A 300 2.89 -19.60 1.87
N VAL A 301 3.01 -20.87 2.29
CA VAL A 301 4.12 -21.33 3.12
C VAL A 301 5.35 -21.53 2.23
N ALA A 302 6.50 -21.00 2.64
CA ALA A 302 7.75 -21.05 1.89
C ALA A 302 8.95 -21.27 2.82
N GLY A 303 10.16 -21.34 2.24
CA GLY A 303 11.39 -21.51 3.02
C GLY A 303 11.41 -22.81 3.81
N GLU A 304 12.06 -22.78 4.97
CA GLU A 304 12.22 -23.96 5.83
C GLU A 304 10.89 -24.57 6.30
N ARG A 305 9.84 -23.75 6.47
CA ARG A 305 8.50 -24.24 6.84
C ARG A 305 7.84 -25.14 5.80
N ALA A 306 8.13 -24.91 4.54
CA ALA A 306 7.61 -25.76 3.46
C ALA A 306 8.22 -27.16 3.51
N GLY A 307 9.39 -27.34 4.13
CA GLY A 307 10.13 -28.59 4.16
C GLY A 307 10.46 -29.10 2.76
N ASN A 308 10.66 -30.40 2.63
CA ASN A 308 10.95 -31.05 1.33
C ASN A 308 9.69 -31.43 0.51
N ARG A 309 8.57 -30.70 0.70
CA ARG A 309 7.33 -30.98 -0.04
C ARG A 309 7.42 -30.41 -1.46
N ASN A 310 7.13 -31.22 -2.43
CA ASN A 310 7.14 -30.84 -3.85
C ASN A 310 5.95 -29.93 -4.19
N ASP A 311 4.84 -30.03 -3.45
CA ASP A 311 3.63 -29.26 -3.71
C ASP A 311 3.57 -27.98 -2.86
N PRO A 312 3.22 -26.82 -3.45
CA PRO A 312 3.04 -25.57 -2.73
C PRO A 312 1.94 -25.71 -1.67
N GLN A 313 2.20 -25.19 -0.47
CA GLN A 313 1.22 -25.15 0.61
C GLN A 313 0.65 -23.74 0.74
N PHE A 314 -0.67 -23.67 0.80
CA PHE A 314 -1.40 -22.42 0.95
C PHE A 314 -2.29 -22.48 2.20
N VAL A 315 -2.32 -21.37 2.94
CA VAL A 315 -3.13 -21.23 4.15
C VAL A 315 -4.50 -20.65 3.82
N ALA A 316 -4.53 -19.64 2.97
CA ALA A 316 -5.77 -18.93 2.60
C ALA A 316 -5.63 -18.21 1.27
N ALA A 317 -6.76 -17.87 0.66
CA ALA A 317 -6.85 -16.86 -0.39
C ALA A 317 -7.27 -15.52 0.21
N GLU A 318 -6.76 -14.42 -0.36
CA GLU A 318 -7.10 -13.04 0.01
C GLU A 318 -7.43 -12.21 -1.23
N ILE A 319 -8.50 -11.44 -1.16
CA ILE A 319 -8.83 -10.40 -2.14
C ILE A 319 -8.44 -9.04 -1.55
N GLY A 320 -7.71 -8.24 -2.32
CA GLY A 320 -7.38 -6.87 -2.01
C GLY A 320 -7.96 -5.90 -3.05
N LEU A 321 -8.49 -4.77 -2.59
CA LEU A 321 -9.02 -3.71 -3.42
C LEU A 321 -8.52 -2.37 -2.89
N ASP A 322 -7.58 -1.74 -3.61
CA ASP A 322 -7.13 -0.39 -3.32
C ASP A 322 -7.80 0.55 -4.33
N ARG A 323 -8.81 1.30 -3.88
CA ARG A 323 -9.61 2.16 -4.74
C ARG A 323 -9.13 3.60 -4.64
N TYR A 324 -8.71 4.14 -5.76
CA TYR A 324 -8.27 5.52 -5.94
C TYR A 324 -9.38 6.33 -6.62
N GLU A 325 -10.00 7.24 -5.88
CA GLU A 325 -11.06 8.13 -6.37
C GLU A 325 -10.53 9.56 -6.39
N ARG A 326 -10.56 10.20 -7.57
CA ARG A 326 -10.06 11.57 -7.74
C ARG A 326 -10.81 12.55 -6.88
N ILE A 327 -10.07 13.50 -6.30
CA ILE A 327 -10.63 14.59 -5.48
C ILE A 327 -10.28 15.96 -6.06
N THR A 328 -11.11 16.95 -5.73
CA THR A 328 -10.86 18.36 -6.02
C THR A 328 -10.65 19.17 -4.75
N SER A 329 -10.95 18.60 -3.58
CA SER A 329 -10.74 19.21 -2.26
C SER A 329 -10.55 18.13 -1.20
N PRO A 330 -9.67 18.33 -0.21
CA PRO A 330 -8.73 19.46 -0.09
C PRO A 330 -7.65 19.44 -1.18
N SER A 331 -7.00 20.59 -1.43
CA SER A 331 -5.81 20.64 -2.30
C SER A 331 -4.68 19.84 -1.67
N LEU A 332 -3.99 19.04 -2.47
CA LEU A 332 -2.82 18.28 -2.05
C LEU A 332 -1.49 18.90 -2.52
N GLU A 333 -1.52 20.18 -2.97
CA GLU A 333 -0.33 20.92 -3.44
C GLU A 333 0.81 21.00 -2.40
N VAL A 334 0.48 20.87 -1.12
CA VAL A 334 1.50 20.75 -0.05
C VAL A 334 2.49 19.60 -0.27
N ALA A 335 2.09 18.58 -1.05
CA ALA A 335 2.98 17.50 -1.47
C ALA A 335 4.08 17.99 -2.43
N ASP A 336 3.82 19.04 -3.22
CA ASP A 336 4.82 19.65 -4.09
C ASP A 336 5.89 20.38 -3.28
N ASP A 337 5.49 21.07 -2.22
CA ASP A 337 6.43 21.78 -1.33
C ASP A 337 7.29 20.79 -0.53
N TYR A 338 6.69 19.67 -0.08
CA TYR A 338 7.45 18.56 0.51
C TYR A 338 8.48 18.03 -0.49
N TRP A 339 8.06 17.78 -1.74
CA TRP A 339 8.93 17.22 -2.76
C TRP A 339 10.04 18.20 -3.20
N LYS A 340 9.77 19.49 -3.26
CA LYS A 340 10.81 20.52 -3.50
C LYS A 340 11.95 20.45 -2.47
N LYS A 341 11.63 20.17 -1.22
CA LYS A 341 12.61 20.08 -0.13
C LYS A 341 13.35 18.75 -0.12
N THR A 342 12.68 17.65 -0.45
CA THR A 342 13.17 16.28 -0.20
C THR A 342 13.51 15.50 -1.45
N GLY A 343 13.01 15.93 -2.61
CA GLY A 343 13.10 15.18 -3.87
C GLY A 343 14.54 14.92 -4.34
N ALA A 344 15.46 15.87 -4.09
CA ALA A 344 16.88 15.69 -4.40
C ALA A 344 17.52 14.56 -3.57
N TYR A 345 17.18 14.46 -2.28
CA TYR A 345 17.60 13.36 -1.42
C TYR A 345 17.04 12.02 -1.92
N TRP A 346 15.74 11.97 -2.20
CA TRP A 346 15.10 10.75 -2.70
C TRP A 346 15.64 10.32 -4.08
N ALA A 347 16.08 11.26 -4.91
CA ALA A 347 16.75 10.92 -6.16
C ALA A 347 18.10 10.21 -5.92
N ILE A 348 18.84 10.59 -4.87
CA ILE A 348 20.06 9.88 -4.45
C ILE A 348 19.72 8.47 -3.95
N VAL A 349 18.68 8.34 -3.12
CA VAL A 349 18.23 7.03 -2.62
C VAL A 349 17.88 6.08 -3.78
N ARG A 350 17.06 6.56 -4.75
CA ARG A 350 16.68 5.75 -5.93
C ARG A 350 17.90 5.33 -6.75
N ARG A 351 18.83 6.25 -7.01
CA ARG A 351 20.06 5.97 -7.75
C ARG A 351 20.92 4.93 -7.04
N ALA A 352 21.08 5.08 -5.72
CA ALA A 352 21.86 4.13 -4.93
C ALA A 352 21.22 2.73 -4.93
N TRP A 353 19.87 2.63 -4.86
CA TRP A 353 19.18 1.37 -5.02
C TRP A 353 19.38 0.76 -6.42
N ALA A 354 19.25 1.55 -7.48
CA ALA A 354 19.48 1.09 -8.85
C ALA A 354 20.91 0.55 -9.02
N ASP A 355 21.92 1.26 -8.48
CA ASP A 355 23.31 0.83 -8.47
C ASP A 355 23.51 -0.50 -7.74
N GLU A 356 22.86 -0.68 -6.59
CA GLU A 356 22.99 -1.88 -5.78
C GLU A 356 22.30 -3.09 -6.40
N ILE A 357 21.13 -2.89 -6.99
CA ILE A 357 20.36 -3.91 -7.71
C ILE A 357 21.11 -4.36 -8.97
N ALA A 358 21.62 -3.42 -9.78
CA ALA A 358 22.31 -3.72 -11.02
C ALA A 358 23.58 -4.58 -10.84
N LYS A 359 24.23 -4.47 -9.67
CA LYS A 359 25.48 -5.21 -9.36
C LYS A 359 25.23 -6.67 -8.96
N ARG A 360 24.01 -7.07 -8.66
CA ARG A 360 23.73 -8.34 -7.98
C ARG A 360 22.75 -9.21 -8.75
N GLU A 361 23.09 -10.47 -8.91
CA GLU A 361 22.12 -11.48 -9.38
C GLU A 361 21.13 -11.84 -8.28
N ARG A 362 21.53 -11.71 -7.01
CA ARG A 362 20.70 -11.99 -5.84
C ARG A 362 21.18 -11.19 -4.65
N PHE A 363 20.23 -10.71 -3.83
CA PHE A 363 20.52 -10.04 -2.56
C PHE A 363 19.40 -10.24 -1.56
N ALA A 364 19.71 -10.04 -0.29
CA ALA A 364 18.74 -10.07 0.80
C ALA A 364 18.83 -8.78 1.62
N LEU A 365 17.74 -8.47 2.34
CA LEU A 365 17.66 -7.30 3.21
C LEU A 365 17.48 -7.72 4.68
N ARG A 366 18.27 -7.10 5.56
CA ARG A 366 18.02 -7.18 6.99
C ARG A 366 16.74 -6.44 7.33
N SER A 367 15.95 -7.02 8.22
CA SER A 367 14.72 -6.39 8.74
C SER A 367 14.99 -5.14 9.58
N SER A 368 16.13 -5.14 10.31
CA SER A 368 16.56 -4.00 11.13
C SER A 368 18.07 -4.02 11.32
N VAL A 369 18.64 -2.84 11.60
CA VAL A 369 20.03 -2.62 12.00
C VAL A 369 20.02 -1.72 13.22
N GLU A 370 20.69 -2.10 14.31
CA GLU A 370 20.66 -1.36 15.59
C GLU A 370 19.25 -1.06 16.10
N GLY A 371 18.33 -2.02 15.93
CA GLY A 371 16.94 -1.90 16.34
C GLY A 371 16.08 -0.99 15.46
N LYS A 372 16.62 -0.40 14.39
CA LYS A 372 15.90 0.49 13.46
C LYS A 372 15.70 -0.17 12.11
N GLN A 373 14.55 0.06 11.51
CA GLN A 373 14.24 -0.33 10.12
C GLN A 373 14.87 0.66 9.13
N LEU A 374 15.04 0.25 7.89
CA LEU A 374 15.68 1.06 6.85
C LEU A 374 15.01 2.43 6.66
N PHE A 375 13.68 2.47 6.63
CA PHE A 375 12.96 3.72 6.46
C PHE A 375 13.24 4.74 7.57
N GLU A 376 13.53 4.33 8.81
CA GLU A 376 13.80 5.26 9.92
C GLU A 376 15.10 6.05 9.70
N PHE A 377 16.09 5.44 9.04
CA PHE A 377 17.33 6.15 8.66
C PHE A 377 17.06 7.21 7.60
N HIS A 378 16.26 6.88 6.58
CA HIS A 378 15.95 7.81 5.50
C HIS A 378 15.04 8.93 5.97
N PHE A 379 13.96 8.63 6.69
CA PHE A 379 13.06 9.66 7.23
C PHE A 379 13.76 10.55 8.25
N GLY A 380 14.67 10.02 9.08
CA GLY A 380 15.47 10.84 9.98
C GLY A 380 16.40 11.85 9.27
N TYR A 381 16.80 11.57 8.02
CA TYR A 381 17.50 12.55 7.18
C TYR A 381 16.50 13.57 6.58
N VAL A 382 15.37 13.10 6.10
CA VAL A 382 14.30 13.94 5.54
C VAL A 382 13.77 14.95 6.57
N ASP A 383 13.57 14.55 7.82
CA ASP A 383 13.12 15.44 8.90
C ASP A 383 14.04 16.64 9.12
N LYS A 384 15.37 16.46 8.89
CA LYS A 384 16.33 17.58 8.95
C LYS A 384 16.11 18.56 7.80
N LEU A 385 15.87 18.04 6.57
CA LEU A 385 15.58 18.89 5.40
C LEU A 385 14.27 19.66 5.58
N GLU A 386 13.23 18.99 6.08
CA GLU A 386 11.94 19.63 6.37
C GLU A 386 12.07 20.71 7.45
N SER A 387 12.95 20.50 8.44
CA SER A 387 13.24 21.49 9.49
C SER A 387 14.13 22.65 9.03
N GLY A 388 14.52 22.68 7.75
CA GLY A 388 15.26 23.79 7.14
C GLY A 388 16.78 23.63 7.12
N GLN A 389 17.31 22.42 7.38
CA GLN A 389 18.72 22.14 7.14
C GLN A 389 19.00 22.23 5.63
N PRO A 390 20.03 22.95 5.21
CA PRO A 390 20.41 22.99 3.79
C PRO A 390 20.73 21.60 3.26
N PHE A 391 20.32 21.32 2.02
CA PHE A 391 20.65 20.07 1.34
C PHE A 391 22.11 20.06 0.90
N ASP A 392 22.86 19.03 1.29
CA ASP A 392 24.21 18.74 0.83
C ASP A 392 24.22 17.37 0.13
N ALA A 393 24.47 17.37 -1.18
CA ALA A 393 24.43 16.16 -1.99
C ALA A 393 25.51 15.14 -1.61
N ALA A 394 26.73 15.62 -1.24
CA ALA A 394 27.82 14.72 -0.86
C ALA A 394 27.56 14.06 0.50
N ASP A 395 26.97 14.81 1.44
CA ASP A 395 26.54 14.26 2.74
C ASP A 395 25.40 13.26 2.56
N ALA A 396 24.41 13.60 1.74
CA ALA A 396 23.29 12.71 1.42
C ALA A 396 23.77 11.40 0.78
N GLU A 397 24.71 11.45 -0.18
CA GLU A 397 25.28 10.24 -0.81
C GLU A 397 26.04 9.38 0.20
N ARG A 398 26.86 9.98 1.06
CA ARG A 398 27.57 9.23 2.12
C ARG A 398 26.56 8.53 3.04
N HIS A 399 25.55 9.28 3.51
CA HIS A 399 24.50 8.75 4.39
C HIS A 399 23.77 7.58 3.73
N VAL A 400 23.29 7.73 2.51
CA VAL A 400 22.54 6.70 1.78
C VAL A 400 23.38 5.45 1.56
N ARG A 401 24.61 5.59 1.02
CA ARG A 401 25.49 4.44 0.76
C ARG A 401 25.88 3.70 2.04
N ALA A 402 26.20 4.43 3.11
CA ALA A 402 26.48 3.84 4.41
C ALA A 402 25.26 3.11 4.99
N THR A 403 24.07 3.65 4.82
CA THR A 403 22.82 3.01 5.25
C THR A 403 22.57 1.73 4.45
N LEU A 404 22.55 1.78 3.13
CA LEU A 404 22.27 0.61 2.29
C LEU A 404 23.28 -0.52 2.52
N SER A 405 24.57 -0.21 2.66
CA SER A 405 25.61 -1.21 2.90
C SER A 405 25.40 -2.01 4.20
N ARG A 406 24.67 -1.47 5.17
CA ARG A 406 24.36 -2.15 6.44
C ARG A 406 23.15 -3.08 6.32
N PHE A 407 22.21 -2.76 5.41
CA PHE A 407 20.97 -3.52 5.22
C PHE A 407 21.09 -4.59 4.14
N ILE A 408 21.81 -4.31 3.06
CA ILE A 408 21.95 -5.24 1.93
C ILE A 408 23.05 -6.27 2.28
N HIS A 409 22.71 -7.55 2.10
CA HIS A 409 23.70 -8.62 2.24
C HIS A 409 23.49 -9.70 1.17
N GLY A 410 24.50 -10.56 0.96
CA GLY A 410 24.34 -11.76 0.17
C GLY A 410 23.30 -12.69 0.81
N PRO A 411 22.57 -13.50 0.03
CA PRO A 411 21.70 -14.52 0.60
C PRO A 411 22.55 -15.51 1.40
N GLN A 412 22.04 -15.90 2.57
CA GLN A 412 22.61 -16.97 3.37
C GLN A 412 22.40 -18.33 2.72
#